data_7e3820f75a1dfc153699fd54259e692c
#
_entry.id   7e3820f75a1dfc153699fd54259e692c
#
_cell.length_a   1.000
_cell.length_b   1.000
_cell.length_c   1.000
_cell.angle_alpha   90.00
_cell.angle_beta   90.00
_cell.angle_gamma   90.00
#
_symmetry.space_group_name_H-M   'P 1'
#
loop_
_entity.id
_entity.type
_entity.pdbx_description
1 polymer ?
#
loop_
_entity_poly.entity_id
_entity_poly.type
_entity_poly.pdbx_seq_one_letter_code
_entity_poly.pdbx_strand_id
1 'polypeptide(L)'
;MPTILRKQNNGDYERIVYSFVEQSLEANYGYVNLNASSVVDVVRDFTPSQHIANGDTMWQISAEMAQIAYPEKFNVLQQRNNPTEIIQFSSISIPIVSAQEILYGDDDAYLTRYLTNRAVLVGDVNNINDMYSTPLNELMPGITIHAHTLHTILSESYTSISPTWLNWLIALIICFLFLFINIKVRDKWSHVGNMIMRVLQITLMFSLVFIGSYWYSSHLQYIDFSPIILMIGFSSLASDVYDGLYAIYIKIIITKTQKQ
;
A
#
# COMPACT_ATOMS: atom_id res chain seq x y z
N MET A 1 -5.55 -25.09 6.81
CA MET A 1 -4.16 -25.50 7.09
C MET A 1 -3.20 -24.70 6.25
N PRO A 2 -2.00 -24.36 6.74
CA PRO A 2 -1.02 -23.60 5.98
C PRO A 2 -0.42 -24.46 4.87
N THR A 3 -0.22 -23.85 3.70
CA THR A 3 0.49 -24.47 2.57
C THR A 3 1.38 -23.44 1.89
N ILE A 4 2.46 -23.88 1.26
CA ILE A 4 3.39 -23.00 0.54
C ILE A 4 3.17 -23.20 -0.96
N LEU A 5 3.06 -22.08 -1.68
CA LEU A 5 2.99 -22.06 -3.13
C LEU A 5 4.35 -21.68 -3.73
N ARG A 6 4.75 -22.36 -4.79
CA ARG A 6 5.91 -22.02 -5.60
C ARG A 6 5.44 -21.52 -6.96
N LYS A 7 5.94 -20.35 -7.37
CA LYS A 7 5.69 -19.84 -8.72
C LYS A 7 6.51 -20.64 -9.73
N GLN A 8 5.84 -21.14 -10.77
CA GLN A 8 6.47 -21.83 -11.88
C GLN A 8 6.93 -20.84 -12.97
N ASN A 9 7.74 -21.32 -13.91
CA ASN A 9 8.24 -20.52 -15.03
C ASN A 9 7.15 -20.01 -15.98
N ASN A 10 6.00 -20.68 -16.03
CA ASN A 10 4.82 -20.30 -16.81
C ASN A 10 3.95 -19.23 -16.12
N GLY A 11 4.29 -18.84 -14.90
CA GLY A 11 3.56 -17.87 -14.10
C GLY A 11 2.55 -18.46 -13.14
N ASP A 12 2.20 -19.75 -13.29
CA ASP A 12 1.28 -20.44 -12.38
C ASP A 12 1.94 -20.76 -11.04
N TYR A 13 1.10 -21.10 -10.06
CA TYR A 13 1.58 -21.54 -8.76
C TYR A 13 1.37 -23.02 -8.56
N GLU A 14 2.35 -23.67 -7.97
CA GLU A 14 2.31 -25.09 -7.57
C GLU A 14 2.34 -25.18 -6.06
N ARG A 15 1.53 -26.09 -5.52
CA ARG A 15 1.53 -26.42 -4.09
C ARG A 15 2.70 -27.36 -3.79
N ILE A 16 3.62 -26.93 -2.93
CA ILE A 16 4.84 -27.68 -2.64
C ILE A 16 4.89 -28.29 -1.25
N VAL A 17 4.09 -27.82 -0.31
CA VAL A 17 4.08 -28.34 1.06
C VAL A 17 2.68 -28.82 1.41
N TYR A 18 2.60 -30.07 1.78
CA TYR A 18 1.40 -30.72 2.29
C TYR A 18 1.59 -30.94 3.79
N SER A 19 0.61 -30.52 4.58
CA SER A 19 0.64 -30.83 6.01
C SER A 19 0.44 -32.32 6.24
N PHE A 20 1.21 -32.92 7.15
CA PHE A 20 1.01 -34.31 7.57
C PHE A 20 -0.41 -34.55 8.09
N VAL A 21 -1.01 -33.58 8.72
CA VAL A 21 -2.38 -33.60 9.24
C VAL A 21 -3.44 -33.62 8.14
N GLU A 22 -3.10 -33.17 6.93
CA GLU A 22 -3.98 -33.20 5.76
C GLU A 22 -4.48 -34.59 5.35
N GLN A 23 -3.64 -35.59 5.53
CA GLN A 23 -3.97 -36.97 5.17
C GLN A 23 -4.93 -37.63 6.16
N SER A 24 -5.12 -37.06 7.34
CA SER A 24 -5.88 -37.66 8.44
C SER A 24 -7.15 -36.89 8.83
N LEU A 25 -7.33 -35.66 8.37
CA LEU A 25 -8.47 -34.81 8.73
C LEU A 25 -9.02 -34.10 7.48
N GLU A 26 -10.35 -34.00 7.36
CA GLU A 26 -11.01 -33.07 6.44
C GLU A 26 -10.77 -31.68 6.93
N ALA A 27 -9.75 -31.01 6.38
CA ALA A 27 -9.37 -29.66 6.77
C ALA A 27 -9.29 -28.75 5.55
N ASN A 28 -9.71 -27.52 5.73
CA ASN A 28 -9.54 -26.47 4.73
C ASN A 28 -8.10 -25.97 4.70
N TYR A 29 -7.67 -25.49 3.55
CA TYR A 29 -6.29 -25.09 3.29
C TYR A 29 -6.22 -23.66 2.84
N GLY A 30 -5.26 -22.90 3.39
CA GLY A 30 -4.89 -21.59 2.90
C GLY A 30 -3.38 -21.50 2.72
N TYR A 31 -2.91 -20.73 1.73
CA TYR A 31 -1.48 -20.52 1.57
C TYR A 31 -0.96 -19.42 2.51
N VAL A 32 0.33 -19.53 2.86
CA VAL A 32 1.00 -18.64 3.82
C VAL A 32 2.10 -17.79 3.22
N ASN A 33 2.22 -17.76 1.91
CA ASN A 33 3.22 -16.90 1.26
C ASN A 33 2.91 -15.43 1.54
N LEU A 34 3.92 -14.68 1.98
CA LEU A 34 3.87 -13.25 2.13
C LEU A 34 4.40 -12.56 0.87
N ASN A 35 3.91 -11.36 0.60
CA ASN A 35 4.34 -10.54 -0.53
C ASN A 35 5.68 -9.86 -0.22
N ALA A 36 6.74 -10.67 -0.07
CA ALA A 36 8.11 -10.22 0.11
C ALA A 36 9.01 -11.02 -0.82
N SER A 37 9.79 -10.36 -1.66
CA SER A 37 10.74 -11.02 -2.57
C SER A 37 12.08 -11.30 -1.91
N SER A 38 12.38 -10.64 -0.79
CA SER A 38 13.60 -10.82 0.01
C SER A 38 13.38 -10.39 1.46
N VAL A 39 14.33 -10.75 2.33
CA VAL A 39 14.32 -10.35 3.76
C VAL A 39 14.39 -8.81 3.94
N VAL A 40 14.84 -8.09 2.90
CA VAL A 40 14.95 -6.61 2.91
C VAL A 40 13.64 -5.95 2.49
N ASP A 41 12.74 -6.70 1.84
CA ASP A 41 11.47 -6.16 1.40
C ASP A 41 10.49 -5.99 2.57
N VAL A 42 9.86 -4.83 2.58
CA VAL A 42 8.84 -4.51 3.59
C VAL A 42 7.51 -5.12 3.17
N VAL A 43 6.98 -6.04 3.96
CA VAL A 43 5.63 -6.59 3.76
C VAL A 43 4.60 -5.50 4.05
N ARG A 44 3.83 -5.11 3.04
CA ARG A 44 2.81 -4.05 3.13
C ARG A 44 1.43 -4.50 2.75
N ASP A 45 1.35 -5.54 1.94
CA ASP A 45 0.12 -6.02 1.36
C ASP A 45 0.08 -7.55 1.37
N PHE A 46 -1.09 -8.08 1.08
CA PHE A 46 -1.31 -9.51 0.89
C PHE A 46 -2.10 -9.74 -0.39
N THR A 47 -1.89 -10.89 -0.99
CA THR A 47 -2.68 -11.37 -2.13
C THR A 47 -3.80 -12.25 -1.57
N PRO A 48 -5.08 -11.89 -1.74
CA PRO A 48 -6.18 -12.65 -1.15
C PRO A 48 -6.28 -14.08 -1.67
N SER A 49 -6.06 -14.27 -2.97
CA SER A 49 -6.14 -15.58 -3.63
C SER A 49 -5.11 -15.72 -4.74
N GLN A 50 -4.74 -16.97 -5.03
CA GLN A 50 -3.86 -17.36 -6.13
C GLN A 50 -4.46 -18.50 -6.94
N HIS A 51 -4.32 -18.42 -8.27
CA HIS A 51 -4.63 -19.53 -9.14
C HIS A 51 -3.49 -20.54 -9.12
N ILE A 52 -3.84 -21.81 -8.91
CA ILE A 52 -2.89 -22.92 -8.93
C ILE A 52 -2.97 -23.70 -10.26
N ALA A 53 -1.91 -24.41 -10.58
CA ALA A 53 -1.72 -25.03 -11.89
C ALA A 53 -2.83 -26.02 -12.32
N ASN A 54 -3.62 -26.54 -11.40
CA ASN A 54 -4.76 -27.41 -11.69
C ASN A 54 -6.05 -26.64 -12.07
N GLY A 55 -6.00 -25.31 -12.10
CA GLY A 55 -7.14 -24.44 -12.40
C GLY A 55 -7.96 -23.99 -11.19
N ASP A 56 -7.66 -24.50 -10.00
CA ASP A 56 -8.34 -24.09 -8.77
C ASP A 56 -7.83 -22.75 -8.26
N THR A 57 -8.62 -22.11 -7.42
CA THR A 57 -8.23 -20.91 -6.69
C THR A 57 -7.99 -21.27 -5.23
N MET A 58 -6.81 -20.91 -4.72
CA MET A 58 -6.47 -21.09 -3.31
C MET A 58 -6.46 -19.74 -2.60
N TRP A 59 -7.09 -19.66 -1.45
CA TRP A 59 -7.15 -18.46 -0.63
C TRP A 59 -5.95 -18.38 0.31
N GLN A 60 -5.52 -17.16 0.63
CA GLN A 60 -4.53 -16.92 1.66
C GLN A 60 -5.10 -17.35 3.03
N ILE A 61 -4.25 -17.87 3.94
CA ILE A 61 -4.69 -18.50 5.19
C ILE A 61 -5.66 -17.63 6.01
N SER A 62 -5.42 -16.32 6.08
CA SER A 62 -6.29 -15.38 6.81
C SER A 62 -7.63 -15.18 6.10
N ALA A 63 -7.65 -15.21 4.75
CA ALA A 63 -8.89 -15.15 3.97
C ALA A 63 -9.70 -16.42 4.11
N GLU A 64 -9.03 -17.59 4.10
CA GLU A 64 -9.67 -18.88 4.34
C GLU A 64 -10.28 -18.96 5.74
N MET A 65 -9.56 -18.50 6.76
CA MET A 65 -10.10 -18.42 8.12
C MET A 65 -11.34 -17.50 8.19
N ALA A 66 -11.31 -16.37 7.48
CA ALA A 66 -12.47 -15.48 7.41
C ALA A 66 -13.64 -16.16 6.67
N GLN A 67 -13.39 -16.90 5.59
CA GLN A 67 -14.43 -17.64 4.86
C GLN A 67 -15.17 -18.62 5.76
N ILE A 68 -14.44 -19.33 6.62
CA ILE A 68 -15.01 -20.35 7.51
C ILE A 68 -15.75 -19.72 8.69
N ALA A 69 -15.13 -18.75 9.37
CA ALA A 69 -15.61 -18.23 10.65
C ALA A 69 -16.47 -16.97 10.52
N TYR A 70 -16.28 -16.19 9.46
CA TYR A 70 -16.90 -14.87 9.26
C TYR A 70 -17.26 -14.65 7.78
N PRO A 71 -18.16 -15.48 7.21
CA PRO A 71 -18.43 -15.47 5.76
C PRO A 71 -18.92 -14.12 5.23
N GLU A 72 -19.60 -13.33 6.04
CA GLU A 72 -20.01 -11.96 5.67
C GLU A 72 -18.80 -11.05 5.42
N LYS A 73 -17.74 -11.16 6.22
CA LYS A 73 -16.50 -10.37 6.06
C LYS A 73 -15.69 -10.84 4.85
N PHE A 74 -15.66 -12.15 4.64
CA PHE A 74 -15.05 -12.74 3.47
C PHE A 74 -15.74 -12.31 2.17
N ASN A 75 -17.07 -12.23 2.15
CA ASN A 75 -17.82 -11.76 0.99
C ASN A 75 -17.46 -10.31 0.61
N VAL A 76 -17.21 -9.43 1.59
CA VAL A 76 -16.73 -8.07 1.34
C VAL A 76 -15.36 -8.11 0.64
N LEU A 77 -14.41 -8.91 1.15
CA LEU A 77 -13.10 -9.10 0.52
C LEU A 77 -13.24 -9.61 -0.93
N GLN A 78 -14.07 -10.61 -1.14
CA GLN A 78 -14.29 -11.20 -2.46
C GLN A 78 -14.91 -10.20 -3.45
N GLN A 79 -15.87 -9.40 -3.02
CA GLN A 79 -16.50 -8.37 -3.88
C GLN A 79 -15.53 -7.28 -4.31
N ARG A 80 -14.51 -6.98 -3.54
CA ARG A 80 -13.46 -6.02 -3.88
C ARG A 80 -12.65 -6.47 -5.10
N ASN A 81 -12.46 -7.77 -5.26
CA ASN A 81 -11.77 -8.40 -6.40
C ASN A 81 -10.42 -7.74 -6.75
N ASN A 82 -9.72 -7.25 -5.74
CA ASN A 82 -8.40 -6.66 -5.93
C ASN A 82 -7.33 -7.76 -5.95
N PRO A 83 -6.31 -7.66 -6.81
CA PRO A 83 -5.21 -8.63 -6.83
C PRO A 83 -4.38 -8.60 -5.55
N THR A 84 -4.29 -7.45 -4.90
CA THR A 84 -3.62 -7.25 -3.61
C THR A 84 -4.40 -6.29 -2.74
N GLU A 85 -4.34 -6.48 -1.42
CA GLU A 85 -4.92 -5.59 -0.41
C GLU A 85 -3.86 -5.17 0.60
N ILE A 86 -3.91 -3.91 1.03
CA ILE A 86 -2.96 -3.36 2.01
C ILE A 86 -3.30 -3.88 3.40
N ILE A 87 -2.28 -4.38 4.11
CA ILE A 87 -2.42 -4.81 5.50
C ILE A 87 -2.44 -3.57 6.40
N GLN A 88 -3.47 -3.46 7.23
CA GLN A 88 -3.52 -2.43 8.26
C GLN A 88 -2.73 -2.88 9.49
N PHE A 89 -1.46 -2.51 9.51
CA PHE A 89 -0.63 -2.66 10.70
C PHE A 89 -1.07 -1.61 11.73
N SER A 90 -2.05 -1.97 12.53
CA SER A 90 -2.54 -1.10 13.60
C SER A 90 -1.72 -1.31 14.88
N SER A 91 -1.77 -0.35 15.79
CA SER A 91 -1.22 -0.46 17.15
C SER A 91 -1.98 -1.44 18.04
N ILE A 92 -2.81 -2.31 17.45
CA ILE A 92 -3.52 -3.34 18.21
C ILE A 92 -2.51 -4.38 18.67
N SER A 93 -2.41 -4.55 19.96
CA SER A 93 -1.67 -5.66 20.54
C SER A 93 -2.40 -6.95 20.29
N ILE A 94 -1.84 -7.82 19.44
CA ILE A 94 -2.32 -9.18 19.25
C ILE A 94 -1.82 -10.00 20.44
N PRO A 95 -2.72 -10.56 21.27
CA PRO A 95 -2.29 -11.35 22.42
C PRO A 95 -1.54 -12.60 21.98
N ILE A 96 -0.37 -12.84 22.58
CA ILE A 96 0.41 -14.06 22.37
C ILE A 96 0.32 -14.88 23.66
N VAL A 97 -0.14 -16.12 23.52
CA VAL A 97 -0.22 -17.08 24.63
C VAL A 97 0.73 -18.22 24.31
N SER A 98 1.57 -18.63 25.27
CA SER A 98 2.50 -19.71 25.03
C SER A 98 1.77 -21.08 25.00
N ALA A 99 2.23 -21.99 24.15
CA ALA A 99 1.69 -23.36 24.12
C ALA A 99 1.84 -24.06 25.49
N GLN A 100 2.90 -23.75 26.23
CA GLN A 100 3.11 -24.28 27.57
C GLN A 100 2.01 -23.80 28.54
N GLU A 101 1.63 -22.53 28.46
CA GLU A 101 0.56 -21.97 29.30
C GLU A 101 -0.82 -22.58 28.95
N ILE A 102 -1.07 -22.88 27.67
CA ILE A 102 -2.29 -23.56 27.23
C ILE A 102 -2.33 -25.02 27.71
N LEU A 103 -1.20 -25.73 27.67
CA LEU A 103 -1.15 -27.16 27.96
C LEU A 103 -1.03 -27.48 29.46
N TYR A 104 -0.40 -26.60 30.23
CA TYR A 104 -0.02 -26.87 31.62
C TYR A 104 -0.42 -25.74 32.59
N GLY A 105 -1.07 -24.69 32.11
CA GLY A 105 -1.56 -23.59 32.94
C GLY A 105 -2.78 -24.04 33.74
N ASP A 106 -2.86 -23.61 35.00
CA ASP A 106 -3.98 -23.94 35.91
C ASP A 106 -5.12 -22.89 35.89
N ASP A 107 -4.99 -21.84 35.04
CA ASP A 107 -5.99 -20.74 34.97
C ASP A 107 -6.93 -20.90 33.77
N ASP A 108 -7.94 -21.71 33.94
CA ASP A 108 -9.00 -21.91 32.95
C ASP A 108 -9.73 -20.62 32.60
N ALA A 109 -9.88 -19.70 33.54
CA ALA A 109 -10.58 -18.42 33.32
C ALA A 109 -9.75 -17.52 32.38
N TYR A 110 -8.43 -17.52 32.54
CA TYR A 110 -7.50 -16.83 31.64
C TYR A 110 -7.58 -17.39 30.23
N LEU A 111 -7.45 -18.70 30.07
CA LEU A 111 -7.52 -19.35 28.74
C LEU A 111 -8.87 -19.14 28.08
N THR A 112 -9.97 -19.28 28.81
CA THR A 112 -11.31 -19.00 28.33
C THR A 112 -11.41 -17.57 27.79
N ARG A 113 -10.88 -16.58 28.48
CA ARG A 113 -10.91 -15.18 28.06
C ARG A 113 -10.17 -14.94 26.73
N TYR A 114 -9.07 -15.65 26.47
CA TYR A 114 -8.23 -15.44 25.28
C TYR A 114 -8.59 -16.33 24.10
N LEU A 115 -9.19 -17.49 24.32
CA LEU A 115 -9.43 -18.46 23.27
C LEU A 115 -10.90 -18.60 22.85
N THR A 116 -11.85 -18.33 23.76
CA THR A 116 -13.27 -18.54 23.45
C THR A 116 -13.77 -17.53 22.41
N ASN A 117 -14.44 -18.04 21.37
CA ASN A 117 -14.99 -17.28 20.25
C ASN A 117 -13.97 -16.39 19.54
N ARG A 118 -12.73 -16.86 19.41
CA ARG A 118 -11.65 -16.16 18.72
C ARG A 118 -11.02 -17.04 17.66
N ALA A 119 -10.55 -16.40 16.59
CA ALA A 119 -9.63 -17.04 15.66
C ALA A 119 -8.25 -17.16 16.32
N VAL A 120 -7.69 -18.36 16.35
CA VAL A 120 -6.39 -18.66 16.97
C VAL A 120 -5.42 -19.09 15.88
N LEU A 121 -4.29 -18.41 15.80
CA LEU A 121 -3.17 -18.78 14.94
C LEU A 121 -2.11 -19.48 15.81
N VAL A 122 -1.66 -20.64 15.36
CA VAL A 122 -0.63 -21.43 16.05
C VAL A 122 0.65 -21.43 15.21
N GLY A 123 1.77 -21.00 15.79
CA GLY A 123 3.05 -20.99 15.09
C GLY A 123 4.19 -20.52 15.97
N ASP A 124 5.41 -20.53 15.42
CA ASP A 124 6.62 -20.11 16.11
C ASP A 124 6.88 -18.63 15.90
N VAL A 125 6.76 -17.83 16.97
CA VAL A 125 7.02 -16.38 16.96
C VAL A 125 8.50 -16.02 17.16
N ASN A 126 9.36 -17.01 17.44
CA ASN A 126 10.77 -16.80 17.68
C ASN A 126 11.68 -17.28 16.53
N ASN A 127 11.10 -17.79 15.46
CA ASN A 127 11.86 -18.28 14.33
C ASN A 127 12.49 -17.11 13.55
N ILE A 128 13.81 -16.96 13.66
CA ILE A 128 14.57 -15.90 12.99
C ILE A 128 14.42 -15.96 11.46
N ASN A 129 14.22 -17.16 10.89
CA ASN A 129 14.05 -17.33 9.45
C ASN A 129 12.65 -16.93 8.93
N ASP A 130 11.69 -16.68 9.83
CA ASP A 130 10.34 -16.25 9.54
C ASP A 130 10.06 -14.83 10.02
N MET A 131 11.09 -13.98 10.03
CA MET A 131 11.00 -12.57 10.40
C MET A 131 11.00 -11.68 9.16
N TYR A 132 10.06 -10.75 9.09
CA TYR A 132 9.89 -9.83 7.97
C TYR A 132 9.89 -8.38 8.43
N SER A 133 10.46 -7.50 7.59
CA SER A 133 10.34 -6.06 7.80
C SER A 133 8.89 -5.60 7.54
N THR A 134 8.39 -4.70 8.38
CA THR A 134 7.04 -4.13 8.26
C THR A 134 7.09 -2.60 8.21
N PRO A 135 6.01 -1.91 7.80
CA PRO A 135 5.96 -0.45 7.82
C PRO A 135 6.13 0.18 9.21
N LEU A 136 6.00 -0.60 10.28
CA LEU A 136 6.25 -0.15 11.65
C LEU A 136 7.74 -0.10 12.03
N ASN A 137 8.66 -0.36 11.07
CA ASN A 137 10.11 -0.48 11.28
C ASN A 137 10.51 -1.58 12.28
N GLU A 138 9.68 -2.58 12.45
CA GLU A 138 9.93 -3.73 13.32
C GLU A 138 10.02 -5.00 12.49
N LEU A 139 10.93 -5.89 12.89
CA LEU A 139 10.93 -7.26 12.41
C LEU A 139 9.78 -7.99 13.09
N MET A 140 8.87 -8.54 12.29
CA MET A 140 7.67 -9.19 12.75
C MET A 140 7.60 -10.64 12.27
N PRO A 141 7.25 -11.60 13.15
CA PRO A 141 7.04 -12.99 12.73
C PRO A 141 5.94 -13.10 11.67
N GLY A 142 6.13 -13.98 10.68
CA GLY A 142 5.14 -14.18 9.61
C GLY A 142 3.75 -14.50 10.14
N ILE A 143 3.65 -15.29 11.20
CA ILE A 143 2.36 -15.59 11.86
C ILE A 143 1.67 -14.33 12.40
N THR A 144 2.42 -13.37 12.92
CA THR A 144 1.87 -12.10 13.42
C THR A 144 1.38 -11.23 12.25
N ILE A 145 2.07 -11.27 11.10
CA ILE A 145 1.61 -10.61 9.88
C ILE A 145 0.29 -11.21 9.40
N HIS A 146 0.14 -12.53 9.44
CA HIS A 146 -1.13 -13.18 9.13
C HIS A 146 -2.24 -12.78 10.11
N ALA A 147 -1.93 -12.55 11.38
CA ALA A 147 -2.89 -12.06 12.34
C ALA A 147 -3.33 -10.61 12.04
N HIS A 148 -2.42 -9.72 11.62
CA HIS A 148 -2.77 -8.38 11.13
C HIS A 148 -3.58 -8.43 9.83
N THR A 149 -3.26 -9.36 8.94
CA THR A 149 -4.04 -9.61 7.72
C THR A 149 -5.48 -10.02 8.06
N LEU A 150 -5.65 -10.99 8.96
CA LEU A 150 -6.96 -11.40 9.43
C LEU A 150 -7.71 -10.25 10.10
N HIS A 151 -7.03 -9.48 10.94
CA HIS A 151 -7.63 -8.28 11.54
C HIS A 151 -8.11 -7.28 10.48
N THR A 152 -7.32 -7.03 9.43
CA THR A 152 -7.71 -6.16 8.30
C THR A 152 -9.00 -6.66 7.64
N ILE A 153 -9.11 -7.97 7.42
CA ILE A 153 -10.31 -8.59 6.83
C ILE A 153 -11.52 -8.43 7.76
N LEU A 154 -11.37 -8.76 9.02
CA LEU A 154 -12.47 -8.74 9.99
C LEU A 154 -12.97 -7.34 10.33
N SER A 155 -12.09 -6.35 10.36
CA SER A 155 -12.43 -4.94 10.58
C SER A 155 -12.87 -4.20 9.32
N GLU A 156 -12.79 -4.85 8.15
CA GLU A 156 -13.05 -4.25 6.83
C GLU A 156 -12.23 -2.97 6.59
N SER A 157 -11.06 -2.87 7.23
CA SER A 157 -10.20 -1.68 7.16
C SER A 157 -9.37 -1.66 5.87
N TYR A 158 -10.03 -1.80 4.74
CA TYR A 158 -9.38 -1.83 3.44
C TYR A 158 -9.01 -0.43 2.95
N THR A 159 -7.81 -0.30 2.41
CA THR A 159 -7.41 0.93 1.74
C THR A 159 -8.03 1.00 0.35
N SER A 160 -8.67 2.11 0.06
CA SER A 160 -9.12 2.46 -1.28
C SER A 160 -8.01 3.22 -2.02
N ILE A 161 -7.67 2.80 -3.24
CA ILE A 161 -6.67 3.47 -4.07
C ILE A 161 -7.40 4.25 -5.16
N SER A 162 -7.10 5.55 -5.29
CA SER A 162 -7.71 6.37 -6.33
C SER A 162 -7.21 5.94 -7.72
N PRO A 163 -8.08 5.95 -8.75
CA PRO A 163 -7.69 5.57 -10.10
C PRO A 163 -6.57 6.45 -10.65
N THR A 164 -5.54 5.85 -11.23
CA THR A 164 -4.36 6.55 -11.75
C THR A 164 -4.71 7.66 -12.76
N TRP A 165 -5.68 7.42 -13.63
CA TRP A 165 -6.12 8.42 -14.61
C TRP A 165 -6.70 9.69 -13.94
N LEU A 166 -7.40 9.51 -12.81
CA LEU A 166 -7.97 10.64 -12.06
C LEU A 166 -6.86 11.48 -11.42
N ASN A 167 -5.82 10.85 -10.88
CA ASN A 167 -4.66 11.54 -10.32
C ASN A 167 -3.95 12.38 -11.39
N TRP A 168 -3.77 11.87 -12.60
CA TRP A 168 -3.20 12.61 -13.72
C TRP A 168 -4.11 13.75 -14.20
N LEU A 169 -5.41 13.53 -14.25
CA LEU A 169 -6.37 14.58 -14.61
C LEU A 169 -6.32 15.75 -13.62
N ILE A 170 -6.34 15.46 -12.33
CA ILE A 170 -6.22 16.46 -11.25
C ILE A 170 -4.87 17.18 -11.35
N ALA A 171 -3.77 16.44 -11.59
CA ALA A 171 -2.43 17.01 -11.77
C ALA A 171 -2.41 18.01 -12.93
N LEU A 172 -3.02 17.68 -14.04
CA LEU A 172 -3.10 18.55 -15.22
C LEU A 172 -3.90 19.83 -14.92
N ILE A 173 -5.04 19.73 -14.27
CA ILE A 173 -5.86 20.90 -13.88
C ILE A 173 -5.07 21.82 -12.94
N ILE A 174 -4.44 21.26 -11.91
CA ILE A 174 -3.64 22.04 -10.94
C ILE A 174 -2.44 22.68 -11.65
N CYS A 175 -1.77 21.99 -12.56
CA CYS A 175 -0.67 22.53 -13.35
C CYS A 175 -1.11 23.74 -14.19
N PHE A 176 -2.25 23.63 -14.90
CA PHE A 176 -2.79 24.77 -15.67
C PHE A 176 -3.13 25.96 -14.79
N LEU A 177 -3.78 25.73 -13.66
CA LEU A 177 -4.09 26.80 -12.70
C LEU A 177 -2.81 27.46 -12.18
N PHE A 178 -1.81 26.66 -11.84
CA PHE A 178 -0.53 27.16 -11.36
C PHE A 178 0.20 27.99 -12.42
N LEU A 179 0.26 27.52 -13.67
CA LEU A 179 0.85 28.26 -14.80
C LEU A 179 0.10 29.58 -15.05
N PHE A 180 -1.22 29.56 -15.02
CA PHE A 180 -2.03 30.77 -15.19
C PHE A 180 -1.73 31.82 -14.10
N ILE A 181 -1.67 31.39 -12.85
CA ILE A 181 -1.32 32.26 -11.72
C ILE A 181 0.12 32.79 -11.88
N ASN A 182 1.06 31.93 -12.27
CA ASN A 182 2.46 32.30 -12.48
C ASN A 182 2.59 33.43 -13.51
N ILE A 183 1.94 33.29 -14.68
CA ILE A 183 1.94 34.32 -15.72
C ILE A 183 1.40 35.67 -15.17
N LYS A 184 0.24 35.63 -14.49
CA LYS A 184 -0.38 36.84 -13.94
C LYS A 184 0.46 37.53 -12.88
N VAL A 185 1.08 36.78 -11.98
CA VAL A 185 1.94 37.31 -10.91
C VAL A 185 3.22 37.93 -11.52
N ARG A 186 3.81 37.27 -12.49
CA ARG A 186 5.01 37.70 -13.16
C ARG A 186 4.80 38.99 -13.97
N ASP A 187 3.69 39.08 -14.71
CA ASP A 187 3.33 40.26 -15.47
C ASP A 187 3.19 41.49 -14.57
N LYS A 188 2.70 41.29 -13.34
CA LYS A 188 2.49 42.39 -12.39
C LYS A 188 3.73 42.76 -11.58
N TRP A 189 4.56 41.80 -11.18
CA TRP A 189 5.60 42.01 -10.17
C TRP A 189 7.03 41.62 -10.63
N SER A 190 7.23 41.30 -11.91
CA SER A 190 8.54 40.99 -12.51
C SER A 190 9.39 40.00 -11.65
N HIS A 191 10.62 40.43 -11.27
CA HIS A 191 11.56 39.57 -10.50
C HIS A 191 11.04 39.16 -9.12
N VAL A 192 10.33 40.03 -8.43
CA VAL A 192 9.73 39.72 -7.12
C VAL A 192 8.63 38.68 -7.28
N GLY A 193 7.85 38.76 -8.37
CA GLY A 193 6.83 37.76 -8.71
C GLY A 193 7.41 36.35 -8.88
N ASN A 194 8.54 36.20 -9.56
CA ASN A 194 9.22 34.93 -9.72
C ASN A 194 9.65 34.31 -8.38
N MET A 195 10.19 35.12 -7.47
CA MET A 195 10.57 34.64 -6.13
C MET A 195 9.36 34.18 -5.33
N ILE A 196 8.27 34.94 -5.34
CA ILE A 196 7.02 34.61 -4.67
C ILE A 196 6.47 33.27 -5.21
N MET A 197 6.47 33.12 -6.54
CA MET A 197 5.96 31.88 -7.17
C MET A 197 6.79 30.65 -6.85
N ARG A 198 8.12 30.76 -6.72
CA ARG A 198 9.00 29.66 -6.29
C ARG A 198 8.73 29.26 -4.84
N VAL A 199 8.56 30.23 -3.95
CA VAL A 199 8.20 29.94 -2.55
C VAL A 199 6.83 29.28 -2.48
N LEU A 200 5.84 29.79 -3.22
CA LEU A 200 4.50 29.22 -3.30
C LEU A 200 4.54 27.77 -3.83
N GLN A 201 5.34 27.51 -4.87
CA GLN A 201 5.52 26.18 -5.44
C GLN A 201 6.04 25.17 -4.42
N ILE A 202 7.11 25.52 -3.69
CA ILE A 202 7.70 24.66 -2.66
C ILE A 202 6.68 24.42 -1.53
N THR A 203 6.03 25.48 -1.06
CA THR A 203 5.01 25.39 -0.02
C THR A 203 3.85 24.50 -0.44
N LEU A 204 3.38 24.61 -1.68
CA LEU A 204 2.30 23.78 -2.20
C LEU A 204 2.72 22.31 -2.28
N MET A 205 3.94 22.01 -2.73
CA MET A 205 4.45 20.62 -2.79
C MET A 205 4.48 19.98 -1.40
N PHE A 206 5.00 20.68 -0.39
CA PHE A 206 4.99 20.18 0.99
C PHE A 206 3.56 20.03 1.54
N SER A 207 2.69 21.01 1.29
CA SER A 207 1.30 20.97 1.73
C SER A 207 0.55 19.77 1.17
N LEU A 208 0.79 19.40 -0.09
CA LEU A 208 0.17 18.21 -0.71
C LEU A 208 0.58 16.91 -0.02
N VAL A 209 1.84 16.80 0.41
CA VAL A 209 2.30 15.61 1.18
C VAL A 209 1.57 15.52 2.51
N PHE A 210 1.45 16.63 3.24
CA PHE A 210 0.71 16.67 4.52
C PHE A 210 -0.78 16.38 4.35
N ILE A 211 -1.41 17.00 3.34
CA ILE A 211 -2.83 16.75 3.02
C ILE A 211 -3.05 15.28 2.67
N GLY A 212 -2.17 14.70 1.86
CA GLY A 212 -2.25 13.28 1.49
C GLY A 212 -2.13 12.35 2.69
N SER A 213 -1.17 12.61 3.56
CA SER A 213 -0.96 11.83 4.77
C SER A 213 -2.16 11.93 5.73
N TYR A 214 -2.69 13.14 5.91
CA TYR A 214 -3.88 13.37 6.74
C TYR A 214 -5.12 12.68 6.15
N TRP A 215 -5.32 12.81 4.84
CA TRP A 215 -6.46 12.18 4.14
C TRP A 215 -6.42 10.67 4.26
N TYR A 216 -5.25 10.06 4.02
CA TYR A 216 -5.04 8.63 4.19
C TYR A 216 -5.36 8.17 5.62
N SER A 217 -4.83 8.87 6.61
CA SER A 217 -5.06 8.54 8.03
C SER A 217 -6.54 8.62 8.43
N SER A 218 -7.31 9.53 7.83
CA SER A 218 -8.71 9.78 8.20
C SER A 218 -9.72 8.93 7.44
N HIS A 219 -9.40 8.53 6.20
CA HIS A 219 -10.36 7.91 5.29
C HIS A 219 -9.92 6.54 4.75
N LEU A 220 -8.70 6.07 5.08
CA LEU A 220 -8.08 4.88 4.49
C LEU A 220 -8.10 4.92 2.95
N GLN A 221 -8.06 6.13 2.38
CA GLN A 221 -8.03 6.36 0.94
C GLN A 221 -6.66 6.89 0.52
N TYR A 222 -5.95 6.12 -0.28
CA TYR A 222 -4.67 6.53 -0.85
C TYR A 222 -4.89 7.32 -2.14
N ILE A 223 -4.44 8.57 -2.14
CA ILE A 223 -4.39 9.43 -3.31
C ILE A 223 -2.92 9.61 -3.68
N ASP A 224 -2.57 9.22 -4.89
CA ASP A 224 -1.20 9.44 -5.39
C ASP A 224 -1.01 10.88 -5.85
N PHE A 225 -0.34 11.68 -5.03
CA PHE A 225 0.02 13.06 -5.34
C PHE A 225 1.31 13.20 -6.16
N SER A 226 2.02 12.10 -6.45
CA SER A 226 3.26 12.13 -7.23
C SER A 226 3.12 12.84 -8.58
N PRO A 227 2.06 12.59 -9.38
CA PRO A 227 1.87 13.30 -10.64
C PRO A 227 1.71 14.82 -10.46
N ILE A 228 1.00 15.24 -9.41
CA ILE A 228 0.78 16.67 -9.12
C ILE A 228 2.08 17.34 -8.73
N ILE A 229 2.84 16.75 -7.82
CA ILE A 229 4.14 17.24 -7.36
C ILE A 229 5.11 17.35 -8.53
N LEU A 230 5.17 16.34 -9.38
CA LEU A 230 6.02 16.31 -10.56
C LEU A 230 5.63 17.40 -11.57
N MET A 231 4.34 17.55 -11.88
CA MET A 231 3.84 18.58 -12.80
C MET A 231 4.12 20.00 -12.28
N ILE A 232 3.90 20.27 -11.01
CA ILE A 232 4.19 21.56 -10.39
C ILE A 232 5.70 21.81 -10.41
N GLY A 233 6.54 20.80 -10.10
CA GLY A 233 7.99 20.89 -10.14
C GLY A 233 8.52 21.27 -11.52
N PHE A 234 8.03 20.62 -12.58
CA PHE A 234 8.44 20.91 -13.96
C PHE A 234 7.86 22.20 -14.52
N SER A 235 6.76 22.74 -13.99
CA SER A 235 6.13 23.96 -14.49
C SER A 235 7.07 25.18 -14.39
N SER A 236 7.88 25.26 -13.35
CA SER A 236 8.89 26.33 -13.17
C SER A 236 10.00 26.22 -14.23
N LEU A 237 10.51 25.00 -14.46
CA LEU A 237 11.52 24.74 -15.47
C LEU A 237 11.01 25.10 -16.87
N ALA A 238 9.79 24.67 -17.20
CA ALA A 238 9.16 24.98 -18.49
C ALA A 238 9.00 26.50 -18.71
N SER A 239 8.63 27.24 -17.65
CA SER A 239 8.55 28.69 -17.69
C SER A 239 9.91 29.35 -17.95
N ASP A 240 10.96 28.91 -17.26
CA ASP A 240 12.32 29.44 -17.41
C ASP A 240 12.86 29.17 -18.84
N VAL A 241 12.60 27.98 -19.39
CA VAL A 241 12.98 27.63 -20.77
C VAL A 241 12.23 28.47 -21.79
N TYR A 242 10.92 28.66 -21.60
CA TYR A 242 10.10 29.52 -22.47
C TYR A 242 10.62 30.97 -22.48
N ASP A 243 10.95 31.54 -21.34
CA ASP A 243 11.47 32.91 -21.24
C ASP A 243 12.82 33.03 -21.91
N GLY A 244 13.70 32.05 -21.75
CA GLY A 244 14.97 31.96 -22.43
C GLY A 244 14.84 31.99 -23.96
N LEU A 245 13.94 31.12 -24.48
CA LEU A 245 13.66 31.04 -25.92
C LEU A 245 13.03 32.32 -26.45
N TYR A 246 12.08 32.91 -25.70
CA TYR A 246 11.45 34.19 -26.09
C TYR A 246 12.45 35.34 -26.13
N ALA A 247 13.36 35.46 -25.17
CA ALA A 247 14.41 36.45 -25.16
C ALA A 247 15.37 36.31 -26.38
N ILE A 248 15.73 35.07 -26.74
CA ILE A 248 16.54 34.80 -27.94
C ILE A 248 15.77 35.19 -29.21
N TYR A 249 14.47 34.85 -29.32
CA TYR A 249 13.64 35.20 -30.45
C TYR A 249 13.55 36.70 -30.67
N ILE A 250 13.27 37.48 -29.61
CA ILE A 250 13.23 38.94 -29.67
C ILE A 250 14.58 39.55 -30.08
N LYS A 251 15.71 39.05 -29.54
CA LYS A 251 17.04 39.49 -29.91
C LYS A 251 17.32 39.31 -31.40
N ILE A 252 16.90 38.17 -31.98
CA ILE A 252 17.06 37.91 -33.40
C ILE A 252 16.26 38.90 -34.26
N ILE A 253 15.01 39.19 -33.88
CA ILE A 253 14.15 40.12 -34.60
C ILE A 253 14.76 41.54 -34.57
N ILE A 254 15.12 42.04 -33.40
CA ILE A 254 15.71 43.37 -33.24
C ILE A 254 16.98 43.50 -34.07
N THR A 255 17.84 42.49 -34.06
CA THR A 255 19.10 42.51 -34.84
C THR A 255 18.84 42.49 -36.34
N LYS A 256 17.76 41.88 -36.82
CA LYS A 256 17.36 41.92 -38.25
C LYS A 256 16.81 43.28 -38.63
N THR A 257 16.01 43.95 -37.77
CA THR A 257 15.41 45.25 -38.07
C THR A 257 16.46 46.37 -38.04
N GLN A 258 17.54 46.26 -37.31
CA GLN A 258 18.65 47.23 -37.30
C GLN A 258 19.59 47.13 -38.51
N LYS A 259 19.52 46.05 -39.29
CA LYS A 259 20.33 45.81 -40.50
C LYS A 259 19.63 46.23 -41.81
N GLN A 260 18.37 46.61 -41.73
CA GLN A 260 17.62 47.22 -42.84
C GLN A 260 17.57 48.76 -42.69
#